data_0f8069e511987ad1f9f3a45f22058103
#
_entry.id   0f8069e511987ad1f9f3a45f22058103
#
_cell.length_a   1.000
_cell.length_b   1.000
_cell.length_c   1.000
_cell.angle_alpha   90.00
_cell.angle_beta   90.00
_cell.angle_gamma   90.00
#
_symmetry.space_group_name_H-M   'P 1'
#
loop_
_entity.id
_entity.type
_entity.pdbx_description
1 polymer ?
#
loop_
_entity_poly.entity_id
_entity_poly.type
_entity_poly.pdbx_seq_one_letter_code
_entity_poly.pdbx_strand_id
1 'polypeptide(L)'
;MTALTQYQRLEATGIWRKSAEAQRLDVIISIGESSLVITDINEKPLAHWSLAALAVIQSKDGIKLYHPDGDPSETLELGSNENEMAEAIEKLMKAVDRRRPKPGRLRIFSLASILIIILGLSIFWLPAALRDYTQKIIPEVREQEMGKAVFNEFVSFVGAPCSRELGRIALDKFISNLGLVEYTFYVVPSETIEAIHLPGKIIVISKALVEDFEDPDVLAGYVLAQIQREAKSNALDELMKQMNNIEIIQFLFGRSPDVSTLRGFSKDWIMKKQISVDPENLMKEFNKRAISALPYSYAIDVTGQSTQSMIKSEQTSGNVKKPSLDDSAWLALQTICGG
;
A
#
# COMPACT_ATOMS: atom_id res chain seq x y z
N MET A 1 42.49 -25.02 14.38
CA MET A 1 42.33 -25.17 15.85
C MET A 1 41.69 -26.52 16.06
N THR A 2 42.45 -27.44 16.63
CA THR A 2 42.05 -28.83 16.93
C THR A 2 40.99 -28.85 18.05
N ALA A 3 39.92 -29.61 17.88
CA ALA A 3 38.87 -29.75 18.90
C ALA A 3 39.36 -30.42 20.19
N LEU A 4 40.56 -30.97 20.14
CA LEU A 4 41.28 -31.58 21.26
C LEU A 4 42.55 -30.78 21.54
N THR A 5 42.46 -29.71 22.30
CA THR A 5 43.63 -28.95 22.80
C THR A 5 44.30 -29.60 24.00
N GLN A 6 43.73 -30.69 24.52
CA GLN A 6 44.09 -31.31 25.77
C GLN A 6 45.10 -32.47 25.60
N TYR A 7 45.24 -33.03 24.37
CA TYR A 7 46.11 -34.16 24.11
C TYR A 7 47.02 -33.88 22.91
N GLN A 8 48.34 -34.08 23.08
CA GLN A 8 49.30 -34.06 21.95
C GLN A 8 49.18 -35.33 21.09
N ARG A 9 48.85 -36.46 21.68
CA ARG A 9 48.58 -37.75 21.02
C ARG A 9 47.73 -38.60 21.96
N LEU A 10 46.55 -39.02 21.51
CA LEU A 10 45.70 -39.95 22.26
C LEU A 10 45.76 -41.30 21.57
N GLU A 11 46.19 -42.31 22.32
CA GLU A 11 46.26 -43.68 21.87
C GLU A 11 45.45 -44.59 22.79
N ALA A 12 44.85 -45.62 22.19
CA ALA A 12 44.00 -46.57 22.88
C ALA A 12 44.16 -47.94 22.25
N THR A 13 43.79 -48.99 22.99
CA THR A 13 43.77 -50.36 22.50
C THR A 13 42.35 -50.72 22.04
N GLY A 14 42.29 -51.59 21.03
CA GLY A 14 41.01 -52.04 20.49
C GLY A 14 41.11 -53.29 19.68
N ILE A 15 39.97 -53.83 19.29
CA ILE A 15 39.90 -55.05 18.46
C ILE A 15 39.36 -54.61 17.10
N TRP A 16 40.16 -54.76 16.05
CA TRP A 16 39.80 -54.43 14.69
C TRP A 16 39.49 -55.66 13.88
N ARG A 17 38.48 -55.55 13.01
CA ARG A 17 38.12 -56.61 12.07
C ARG A 17 37.94 -55.98 10.70
N LYS A 18 38.71 -56.46 9.71
CA LYS A 18 38.71 -55.95 8.33
C LYS A 18 37.42 -56.26 7.55
N SER A 19 36.80 -57.43 7.85
CA SER A 19 35.52 -57.83 7.25
C SER A 19 34.78 -58.75 8.19
N ALA A 20 33.49 -59.01 7.93
CA ALA A 20 32.67 -59.89 8.76
C ALA A 20 33.29 -61.30 8.98
N GLU A 21 34.05 -61.79 8.00
CA GLU A 21 34.67 -63.12 8.02
C GLU A 21 36.14 -63.07 8.45
N ALA A 22 36.75 -61.89 8.60
CA ALA A 22 38.15 -61.74 8.97
C ALA A 22 38.38 -62.03 10.45
N GLN A 23 39.60 -62.45 10.78
CA GLN A 23 40.02 -62.65 12.14
C GLN A 23 40.07 -61.32 12.90
N ARG A 24 39.74 -61.37 14.19
CA ARG A 24 39.88 -60.23 15.11
C ARG A 24 41.37 -60.04 15.42
N LEU A 25 41.80 -58.76 15.31
CA LEU A 25 43.21 -58.40 15.58
C LEU A 25 43.23 -57.35 16.70
N ASP A 26 44.11 -57.53 17.66
CA ASP A 26 44.41 -56.49 18.64
C ASP A 26 45.23 -55.39 17.98
N VAL A 27 44.73 -54.13 18.14
CA VAL A 27 45.29 -52.99 17.46
C VAL A 27 45.48 -51.80 18.41
N ILE A 28 46.40 -50.93 18.02
CA ILE A 28 46.57 -49.64 18.65
C ILE A 28 45.88 -48.62 17.77
N ILE A 29 45.07 -47.74 18.39
CA ILE A 29 44.27 -46.71 17.75
C ILE A 29 44.86 -45.36 18.14
N SER A 30 45.12 -44.49 17.16
CA SER A 30 45.56 -43.14 17.42
C SER A 30 44.68 -42.13 16.68
N ILE A 31 44.33 -41.04 17.36
CA ILE A 31 43.54 -39.95 16.77
C ILE A 31 44.48 -38.87 16.22
N GLY A 32 44.33 -38.60 14.91
CA GLY A 32 44.91 -37.43 14.26
C GLY A 32 43.95 -36.25 14.24
N GLU A 33 44.27 -35.18 13.50
CA GLU A 33 43.45 -33.97 13.43
C GLU A 33 42.05 -34.21 12.83
N SER A 34 41.91 -35.12 11.88
CA SER A 34 40.65 -35.45 11.20
C SER A 34 40.48 -36.91 10.87
N SER A 35 41.35 -37.73 11.37
CA SER A 35 41.43 -39.18 11.04
C SER A 35 41.72 -40.03 12.23
N LEU A 36 41.26 -41.28 12.19
CA LEU A 36 41.56 -42.36 13.11
C LEU A 36 42.52 -43.32 12.41
N VAL A 37 43.70 -43.56 12.99
CA VAL A 37 44.69 -44.46 12.45
C VAL A 37 44.70 -45.72 13.30
N ILE A 38 44.62 -46.87 12.64
CA ILE A 38 44.61 -48.20 13.26
C ILE A 38 45.88 -48.88 12.85
N THR A 39 46.69 -49.27 13.84
CA THR A 39 47.99 -49.93 13.64
C THR A 39 48.01 -51.26 14.37
N ASP A 40 48.88 -52.20 13.91
CA ASP A 40 49.18 -53.40 14.66
C ASP A 40 50.11 -53.11 15.87
N ILE A 41 50.40 -54.13 16.69
CA ILE A 41 51.33 -54.02 17.83
C ILE A 41 52.72 -53.61 17.45
N ASN A 42 53.12 -53.73 16.19
CA ASN A 42 54.41 -53.31 15.64
C ASN A 42 54.38 -51.95 14.98
N GLU A 43 53.34 -51.14 15.25
CA GLU A 43 53.11 -49.81 14.68
C GLU A 43 52.89 -49.78 13.15
N LYS A 44 52.61 -50.91 12.52
CA LYS A 44 52.33 -50.97 11.09
C LYS A 44 50.87 -50.52 10.81
N PRO A 45 50.64 -49.56 9.98
CA PRO A 45 49.28 -49.07 9.68
C PRO A 45 48.46 -50.15 8.97
N LEU A 46 47.26 -50.43 9.51
CA LEU A 46 46.29 -51.38 8.99
C LEU A 46 45.15 -50.72 8.30
N ALA A 47 44.63 -49.63 8.89
CA ALA A 47 43.57 -48.86 8.34
C ALA A 47 43.67 -47.37 8.76
N HIS A 48 43.08 -46.50 7.94
CA HIS A 48 43.04 -45.07 8.17
C HIS A 48 41.64 -44.52 7.86
N TRP A 49 40.87 -44.20 8.88
CA TRP A 49 39.50 -43.77 8.75
C TRP A 49 39.36 -42.28 8.93
N SER A 50 38.50 -41.66 8.11
CA SER A 50 38.12 -40.26 8.29
C SER A 50 37.10 -40.18 9.40
N LEU A 51 37.32 -39.31 10.40
CA LEU A 51 36.35 -39.04 11.46
C LEU A 51 35.03 -38.45 10.94
N ALA A 52 35.06 -37.82 9.76
CA ALA A 52 33.88 -37.30 9.08
C ALA A 52 33.02 -38.40 8.43
N ALA A 53 33.59 -39.55 8.18
CA ALA A 53 32.92 -40.71 7.58
C ALA A 53 32.92 -41.89 8.55
N LEU A 54 32.86 -41.65 9.86
CA LEU A 54 32.79 -42.66 10.88
C LEU A 54 31.35 -42.81 11.37
N ALA A 55 30.87 -44.02 11.43
CA ALA A 55 29.59 -44.38 12.02
C ALA A 55 29.76 -45.23 13.28
N VAL A 56 28.77 -45.21 14.17
CA VAL A 56 28.81 -45.93 15.45
C VAL A 56 27.58 -46.83 15.55
N ILE A 57 27.80 -48.09 15.80
CA ILE A 57 26.74 -49.06 16.12
C ILE A 57 26.87 -49.43 17.59
N GLN A 58 25.82 -49.31 18.35
CA GLN A 58 25.79 -49.76 19.72
C GLN A 58 25.35 -51.24 19.77
N SER A 59 26.20 -52.12 20.26
CA SER A 59 25.88 -53.53 20.45
C SER A 59 24.85 -53.69 21.57
N LYS A 60 24.15 -54.84 21.58
CA LYS A 60 23.19 -55.22 22.66
C LYS A 60 23.84 -55.28 24.04
N ASP A 61 25.12 -55.47 24.09
CA ASP A 61 25.92 -55.56 25.35
C ASP A 61 26.50 -54.19 25.78
N GLY A 62 26.06 -53.09 25.14
CA GLY A 62 26.53 -51.73 25.46
C GLY A 62 27.89 -51.36 24.85
N ILE A 63 28.51 -52.26 24.10
CA ILE A 63 29.82 -52.06 23.47
C ILE A 63 29.62 -51.20 22.22
N LYS A 64 30.40 -50.13 22.05
CA LYS A 64 30.39 -49.26 20.87
C LYS A 64 31.28 -49.84 19.79
N LEU A 65 30.68 -50.15 18.64
CA LEU A 65 31.37 -50.57 17.43
C LEU A 65 31.46 -49.40 16.46
N TYR A 66 32.67 -49.05 16.07
CA TYR A 66 32.91 -48.01 15.07
C TYR A 66 33.16 -48.66 13.71
N HIS A 67 32.69 -48.04 12.63
CA HIS A 67 32.93 -48.51 11.26
C HIS A 67 32.96 -47.31 10.29
N PRO A 68 33.59 -47.43 9.12
CA PRO A 68 33.49 -46.44 8.08
C PRO A 68 32.04 -46.30 7.57
N ASP A 69 31.58 -45.06 7.33
CA ASP A 69 30.28 -44.83 6.71
C ASP A 69 30.28 -45.40 5.29
N GLY A 70 29.39 -46.35 5.02
CA GLY A 70 29.35 -47.11 3.76
C GLY A 70 29.98 -48.48 3.75
N ASP A 71 30.80 -48.85 4.77
CA ASP A 71 31.30 -50.21 4.95
C ASP A 71 31.10 -50.73 6.38
N PRO A 72 29.92 -51.26 6.69
CA PRO A 72 29.63 -51.81 8.02
C PRO A 72 30.31 -53.16 8.30
N SER A 73 31.01 -53.76 7.34
CA SER A 73 31.71 -55.02 7.51
C SER A 73 33.06 -54.84 8.23
N GLU A 74 33.69 -53.70 8.04
CA GLU A 74 34.91 -53.32 8.74
C GLU A 74 34.54 -52.70 10.10
N THR A 75 34.99 -53.29 11.19
CA THR A 75 34.58 -52.88 12.55
C THR A 75 35.76 -52.72 13.49
N LEU A 76 35.62 -51.72 14.36
CA LEU A 76 36.56 -51.46 15.46
C LEU A 76 35.79 -51.43 16.78
N GLU A 77 36.19 -52.23 17.71
CA GLU A 77 35.71 -52.29 19.08
C GLU A 77 36.75 -51.70 20.00
N LEU A 78 36.42 -50.71 20.81
CA LEU A 78 37.34 -50.18 21.83
C LEU A 78 37.34 -51.07 23.09
N GLY A 79 38.49 -51.17 23.74
CA GLY A 79 38.58 -51.82 25.02
C GLY A 79 37.63 -51.20 26.08
N SER A 80 37.13 -52.03 26.98
CA SER A 80 36.17 -51.60 28.01
C SER A 80 36.66 -50.46 28.91
N ASN A 81 37.96 -50.25 29.00
CA ASN A 81 38.62 -49.25 29.83
C ASN A 81 38.98 -47.97 29.03
N GLU A 82 38.74 -47.94 27.74
CA GLU A 82 39.14 -46.86 26.80
C GLU A 82 38.06 -45.75 26.66
N ASN A 83 37.48 -45.33 27.79
CA ASN A 83 36.40 -44.36 27.81
C ASN A 83 36.87 -42.99 27.27
N GLU A 84 38.10 -42.57 27.54
CA GLU A 84 38.64 -41.30 27.05
C GLU A 84 38.70 -41.23 25.51
N MET A 85 39.11 -42.34 24.87
CA MET A 85 39.15 -42.44 23.41
C MET A 85 37.73 -42.40 22.83
N ALA A 86 36.78 -43.09 23.44
CA ALA A 86 35.38 -43.09 22.99
C ALA A 86 34.75 -41.69 23.08
N GLU A 87 34.99 -40.94 24.16
CA GLU A 87 34.53 -39.56 24.33
C GLU A 87 35.20 -38.60 23.32
N ALA A 88 36.53 -38.80 23.09
CA ALA A 88 37.25 -37.99 22.10
C ALA A 88 36.71 -38.19 20.69
N ILE A 89 36.44 -39.43 20.26
CA ILE A 89 35.84 -39.75 18.97
C ILE A 89 34.45 -39.09 18.86
N GLU A 90 33.59 -39.25 19.86
CA GLU A 90 32.25 -38.64 19.84
C GLU A 90 32.29 -37.09 19.78
N LYS A 91 33.19 -36.47 20.53
CA LYS A 91 33.39 -35.03 20.54
C LYS A 91 33.80 -34.50 19.15
N LEU A 92 34.72 -35.22 18.50
CA LEU A 92 35.19 -34.88 17.15
C LEU A 92 34.10 -35.11 16.10
N MET A 93 33.40 -36.24 16.16
CA MET A 93 32.24 -36.49 15.26
C MET A 93 31.18 -35.40 15.39
N LYS A 94 30.80 -35.02 16.61
CA LYS A 94 29.85 -33.91 16.85
C LYS A 94 30.38 -32.57 16.34
N ALA A 95 31.69 -32.31 16.42
CA ALA A 95 32.29 -31.08 15.89
C ALA A 95 32.28 -31.05 14.36
N VAL A 96 32.50 -32.17 13.71
CA VAL A 96 32.42 -32.34 12.25
C VAL A 96 30.96 -32.15 11.78
N ASP A 97 30.00 -32.79 12.43
CA ASP A 97 28.58 -32.70 12.08
C ASP A 97 28.03 -31.27 12.24
N ARG A 98 28.52 -30.50 13.21
CA ARG A 98 28.16 -29.09 13.37
C ARG A 98 28.68 -28.23 12.23
N ARG A 99 29.77 -28.60 11.57
CA ARG A 99 30.36 -27.88 10.42
C ARG A 99 29.76 -28.30 9.08
N ARG A 100 29.00 -29.40 9.03
CA ARG A 100 28.32 -29.80 7.79
C ARG A 100 27.28 -28.77 7.41
N PRO A 101 27.32 -28.19 6.20
CA PRO A 101 26.29 -27.27 5.72
C PRO A 101 24.96 -28.01 5.70
N LYS A 102 23.99 -27.53 6.48
CA LYS A 102 22.64 -28.10 6.49
C LYS A 102 21.92 -27.65 5.19
N PRO A 103 21.78 -28.53 4.20
CA PRO A 103 21.08 -28.17 2.95
C PRO A 103 19.62 -27.91 3.27
N GLY A 104 19.11 -26.75 2.92
CA GLY A 104 17.69 -26.38 3.09
C GLY A 104 17.44 -25.07 3.83
N ARG A 105 18.28 -24.66 4.78
CA ARG A 105 18.07 -23.39 5.51
C ARG A 105 18.10 -22.17 4.58
N LEU A 106 19.04 -22.12 3.64
CA LEU A 106 19.13 -21.04 2.65
C LEU A 106 17.86 -20.95 1.78
N ARG A 107 17.28 -22.10 1.37
CA ARG A 107 16.03 -22.13 0.60
C ARG A 107 14.85 -21.61 1.40
N ILE A 108 14.76 -21.96 2.70
CA ILE A 108 13.68 -21.47 3.57
C ILE A 108 13.82 -19.95 3.79
N PHE A 109 15.02 -19.45 4.03
CA PHE A 109 15.26 -18.01 4.20
C PHE A 109 14.99 -17.23 2.92
N SER A 110 15.36 -17.74 1.74
CA SER A 110 15.05 -17.09 0.46
C SER A 110 13.54 -17.05 0.18
N LEU A 111 12.83 -18.14 0.42
CA LEU A 111 11.36 -18.18 0.29
C LEU A 111 10.67 -17.23 1.27
N ALA A 112 11.11 -17.19 2.53
CA ALA A 112 10.59 -16.27 3.52
C ALA A 112 10.85 -14.80 3.14
N SER A 113 12.04 -14.47 2.63
CA SER A 113 12.37 -13.13 2.15
C SER A 113 11.50 -12.72 0.97
N ILE A 114 11.30 -13.60 -0.01
CA ILE A 114 10.42 -13.34 -1.16
C ILE A 114 8.98 -13.09 -0.69
N LEU A 115 8.48 -13.91 0.23
CA LEU A 115 7.14 -13.75 0.80
C LEU A 115 6.97 -12.40 1.52
N ILE A 116 7.97 -11.99 2.31
CA ILE A 116 7.98 -10.70 3.01
C ILE A 116 7.99 -9.54 2.01
N ILE A 117 8.77 -9.64 0.93
CA ILE A 117 8.82 -8.62 -0.13
C ILE A 117 7.47 -8.50 -0.84
N ILE A 118 6.86 -9.63 -1.21
CA ILE A 118 5.53 -9.66 -1.85
C ILE A 118 4.48 -9.05 -0.92
N LEU A 119 4.50 -9.42 0.37
CA LEU A 119 3.59 -8.86 1.36
C LEU A 119 3.78 -7.36 1.54
N GLY A 120 5.03 -6.90 1.61
CA GLY A 120 5.36 -5.47 1.67
C GLY A 120 4.86 -4.71 0.44
N LEU A 121 5.10 -5.21 -0.76
CA LEU A 121 4.60 -4.63 -2.01
C LEU A 121 3.07 -4.61 -2.04
N SER A 122 2.40 -5.67 -1.58
CA SER A 122 0.94 -5.74 -1.52
C SER A 122 0.34 -4.74 -0.53
N ILE A 123 1.00 -4.44 0.56
CA ILE A 123 0.50 -3.51 1.58
C ILE A 123 0.80 -2.05 1.21
N PHE A 124 2.01 -1.76 0.71
CA PHE A 124 2.45 -0.38 0.53
C PHE A 124 2.29 0.16 -0.90
N TRP A 125 2.52 -0.66 -1.92
CA TRP A 125 2.51 -0.21 -3.31
C TRP A 125 1.20 -0.50 -4.04
N LEU A 126 0.60 -1.67 -3.81
CA LEU A 126 -0.61 -2.10 -4.53
C LEU A 126 -1.80 -1.17 -4.34
N PRO A 127 -2.09 -0.59 -3.13
CA PRO A 127 -3.23 0.31 -2.96
C PRO A 127 -3.11 1.59 -3.79
N ALA A 128 -1.92 2.18 -3.87
CA ALA A 128 -1.68 3.38 -4.67
C ALA A 128 -1.81 3.07 -6.16
N ALA A 129 -1.18 1.99 -6.63
CA ALA A 129 -1.24 1.56 -8.02
C ALA A 129 -2.68 1.20 -8.47
N LEU A 130 -3.47 0.55 -7.61
CA LEU A 130 -4.87 0.26 -7.89
C LEU A 130 -5.70 1.54 -8.04
N ARG A 131 -5.52 2.53 -7.17
CA ARG A 131 -6.24 3.81 -7.26
C ARG A 131 -5.91 4.55 -8.56
N ASP A 132 -4.62 4.72 -8.84
CA ASP A 132 -4.17 5.40 -10.07
C ASP A 132 -4.65 4.71 -11.34
N TYR A 133 -4.68 3.37 -11.33
CA TYR A 133 -5.20 2.58 -12.44
C TYR A 133 -6.71 2.75 -12.56
N THR A 134 -7.43 2.67 -11.45
CA THR A 134 -8.90 2.80 -11.40
C THR A 134 -9.34 4.15 -11.95
N GLN A 135 -8.71 5.26 -11.55
CA GLN A 135 -9.04 6.60 -12.07
C GLN A 135 -8.95 6.69 -13.60
N LYS A 136 -7.97 6.02 -14.20
CA LYS A 136 -7.74 6.10 -15.66
C LYS A 136 -8.72 5.31 -16.49
N ILE A 137 -9.34 4.29 -15.91
CA ILE A 137 -10.21 3.36 -16.64
C ILE A 137 -11.68 3.46 -16.28
N ILE A 138 -12.04 4.22 -15.25
CA ILE A 138 -13.43 4.40 -14.86
C ILE A 138 -14.19 5.12 -15.98
N PRO A 139 -15.26 4.51 -16.51
CA PRO A 139 -16.15 5.20 -17.44
C PRO A 139 -16.86 6.38 -16.75
N GLU A 140 -17.09 7.49 -17.47
CA GLU A 140 -17.81 8.66 -16.93
C GLU A 140 -19.17 8.29 -16.31
N VAL A 141 -19.89 7.32 -16.88
CA VAL A 141 -21.17 6.85 -16.35
C VAL A 141 -21.01 6.31 -14.92
N ARG A 142 -19.92 5.59 -14.64
CA ARG A 142 -19.63 5.05 -13.31
C ARG A 142 -19.26 6.13 -12.31
N GLU A 143 -18.51 7.12 -12.77
CA GLU A 143 -18.18 8.28 -11.95
C GLU A 143 -19.45 9.06 -11.57
N GLN A 144 -20.39 9.22 -12.51
CA GLN A 144 -21.68 9.86 -12.26
C GLN A 144 -22.55 9.03 -11.29
N GLU A 145 -22.60 7.70 -11.42
CA GLU A 145 -23.30 6.84 -10.46
C GLU A 145 -22.73 6.98 -9.06
N MET A 146 -21.41 7.02 -8.94
CA MET A 146 -20.71 7.26 -7.68
C MET A 146 -21.04 8.65 -7.12
N GLY A 147 -20.99 9.67 -7.96
CA GLY A 147 -21.36 11.02 -7.57
C GLY A 147 -22.78 11.12 -7.01
N LYS A 148 -23.74 10.43 -7.64
CA LYS A 148 -25.12 10.36 -7.12
C LYS A 148 -25.21 9.62 -5.79
N ALA A 149 -24.45 8.54 -5.62
CA ALA A 149 -24.39 7.81 -4.36
C ALA A 149 -23.81 8.68 -3.23
N VAL A 150 -22.71 9.40 -3.50
CA VAL A 150 -22.12 10.38 -2.57
C VAL A 150 -23.13 11.49 -2.27
N PHE A 151 -23.79 12.05 -3.28
CA PHE A 151 -24.76 13.12 -3.10
C PHE A 151 -25.93 12.71 -2.22
N ASN A 152 -26.42 11.48 -2.34
CA ASN A 152 -27.50 10.98 -1.49
C ASN A 152 -27.12 10.97 0.01
N GLU A 153 -25.88 10.61 0.35
CA GLU A 153 -25.39 10.70 1.73
C GLU A 153 -25.10 12.16 2.13
N PHE A 154 -24.61 12.98 1.19
CA PHE A 154 -24.32 14.39 1.39
C PHE A 154 -25.55 15.20 1.77
N VAL A 155 -26.71 14.90 1.16
CA VAL A 155 -28.01 15.50 1.48
C VAL A 155 -28.37 15.39 2.96
N SER A 156 -27.93 14.33 3.64
CA SER A 156 -28.20 14.19 5.09
C SER A 156 -27.52 15.27 5.94
N PHE A 157 -26.50 15.95 5.41
CA PHE A 157 -25.76 17.02 6.10
C PHE A 157 -26.17 18.42 5.65
N VAL A 158 -26.54 18.57 4.38
CA VAL A 158 -26.78 19.89 3.78
C VAL A 158 -28.27 20.17 3.49
N GLY A 159 -29.11 19.19 3.66
CA GLY A 159 -30.55 19.26 3.36
C GLY A 159 -30.87 18.83 1.92
N ALA A 160 -32.18 18.61 1.69
CA ALA A 160 -32.66 18.20 0.38
C ALA A 160 -32.52 19.35 -0.63
N PRO A 161 -32.20 19.02 -1.91
CA PRO A 161 -32.04 20.04 -2.94
C PRO A 161 -33.34 20.82 -3.18
N CYS A 162 -33.18 22.12 -3.36
CA CYS A 162 -34.26 23.03 -3.73
C CYS A 162 -34.69 22.74 -5.16
N SER A 163 -36.00 22.76 -5.41
CA SER A 163 -36.54 22.31 -6.71
C SER A 163 -37.74 23.09 -7.22
N ARG A 164 -37.92 24.33 -6.78
CA ARG A 164 -38.98 25.18 -7.34
C ARG A 164 -38.81 25.32 -8.85
N GLU A 165 -39.88 25.15 -9.60
CA GLU A 165 -39.84 25.00 -11.05
C GLU A 165 -39.22 26.23 -11.76
N LEU A 166 -39.64 27.45 -11.42
CA LEU A 166 -39.07 28.67 -12.02
C LEU A 166 -37.58 28.83 -11.71
N GLY A 167 -37.15 28.53 -10.48
CA GLY A 167 -35.75 28.56 -10.08
C GLY A 167 -34.93 27.49 -10.80
N ARG A 168 -35.49 26.31 -11.02
CA ARG A 168 -34.82 25.24 -11.76
C ARG A 168 -34.63 25.61 -13.24
N ILE A 169 -35.65 26.19 -13.89
CA ILE A 169 -35.52 26.67 -15.27
C ILE A 169 -34.46 27.77 -15.37
N ALA A 170 -34.39 28.64 -14.39
CA ALA A 170 -33.37 29.68 -14.34
C ALA A 170 -31.96 29.11 -14.10
N LEU A 171 -31.85 28.10 -13.25
CA LEU A 171 -30.59 27.37 -13.05
C LEU A 171 -30.10 26.68 -14.33
N ASP A 172 -30.99 26.00 -15.04
CA ASP A 172 -30.66 25.36 -16.33
C ASP A 172 -30.20 26.40 -17.37
N LYS A 173 -30.81 27.57 -17.40
CA LYS A 173 -30.39 28.71 -18.26
C LYS A 173 -29.00 29.22 -17.86
N PHE A 174 -28.74 29.38 -16.57
CA PHE A 174 -27.43 29.76 -16.03
C PHE A 174 -26.33 28.78 -16.44
N ILE A 175 -26.58 27.51 -16.27
CA ILE A 175 -25.66 26.40 -16.66
C ILE A 175 -25.36 26.47 -18.16
N SER A 176 -26.41 26.65 -18.98
CA SER A 176 -26.28 26.75 -20.42
C SER A 176 -25.46 27.97 -20.86
N ASN A 177 -25.72 29.15 -20.24
CA ASN A 177 -24.96 30.36 -20.50
C ASN A 177 -23.49 30.26 -20.18
N LEU A 178 -23.15 29.50 -19.11
CA LEU A 178 -21.76 29.19 -18.73
C LEU A 178 -21.11 28.12 -19.62
N GLY A 179 -21.89 27.40 -20.45
CA GLY A 179 -21.39 26.27 -21.22
C GLY A 179 -21.00 25.10 -20.38
N LEU A 180 -21.71 24.83 -19.27
CA LEU A 180 -21.42 23.80 -18.28
C LEU A 180 -22.46 22.68 -18.27
N VAL A 181 -23.06 22.38 -19.42
CA VAL A 181 -24.13 21.38 -19.58
C VAL A 181 -23.69 19.95 -19.22
N GLU A 182 -22.41 19.69 -19.13
CA GLU A 182 -21.85 18.42 -18.70
C GLU A 182 -21.85 18.24 -17.16
N TYR A 183 -22.08 19.32 -16.40
CA TYR A 183 -22.16 19.30 -14.95
C TYR A 183 -23.62 19.22 -14.48
N THR A 184 -23.80 18.55 -13.35
CA THR A 184 -25.09 18.51 -12.63
C THR A 184 -25.01 19.44 -11.43
N PHE A 185 -25.99 20.35 -11.32
CA PHE A 185 -26.02 21.33 -10.24
C PHE A 185 -27.18 21.08 -9.29
N TYR A 186 -26.90 21.25 -7.99
CA TYR A 186 -27.90 21.20 -6.94
C TYR A 186 -27.74 22.42 -6.05
N VAL A 187 -28.85 23.13 -5.81
CA VAL A 187 -28.92 24.19 -4.81
C VAL A 187 -29.49 23.57 -3.54
N VAL A 188 -28.82 23.76 -2.40
CA VAL A 188 -29.21 23.17 -1.10
C VAL A 188 -29.43 24.24 -0.04
N PRO A 189 -30.35 24.03 0.93
CA PRO A 189 -30.67 25.02 1.95
C PRO A 189 -29.64 25.15 3.06
N SER A 190 -28.40 24.75 2.80
CA SER A 190 -27.30 24.78 3.79
C SER A 190 -26.56 26.12 3.73
N GLU A 191 -26.17 26.61 4.91
CA GLU A 191 -25.26 27.74 5.08
C GLU A 191 -23.83 27.30 5.47
N THR A 192 -23.62 25.99 5.66
CA THR A 192 -22.31 25.43 6.06
C THR A 192 -21.31 25.36 4.92
N ILE A 193 -21.78 25.41 3.68
CA ILE A 193 -20.95 25.39 2.48
C ILE A 193 -21.27 26.61 1.62
N GLU A 194 -20.35 27.06 0.80
CA GLU A 194 -20.60 28.00 -0.28
C GLU A 194 -20.93 27.23 -1.56
N ALA A 195 -19.92 26.74 -2.23
CA ALA A 195 -20.04 25.79 -3.32
C ALA A 195 -19.03 24.66 -3.12
N ILE A 196 -19.40 23.45 -3.53
CA ILE A 196 -18.53 22.26 -3.41
C ILE A 196 -18.73 21.35 -4.61
N HIS A 197 -17.65 20.74 -5.10
CA HIS A 197 -17.74 19.73 -6.14
C HIS A 197 -17.73 18.33 -5.52
N LEU A 198 -18.46 17.41 -6.14
CA LEU A 198 -18.52 15.99 -5.81
C LEU A 198 -18.09 15.16 -7.03
N PRO A 199 -17.80 13.86 -6.88
CA PRO A 199 -17.46 13.01 -8.01
C PRO A 199 -18.54 13.06 -9.10
N GLY A 200 -18.18 12.81 -10.36
CA GLY A 200 -19.13 12.73 -11.46
C GLY A 200 -19.66 14.07 -11.94
N LYS A 201 -18.85 15.12 -11.85
CA LYS A 201 -19.19 16.48 -12.32
C LYS A 201 -20.44 17.05 -11.63
N ILE A 202 -20.59 16.81 -10.33
CA ILE A 202 -21.67 17.37 -9.53
C ILE A 202 -21.14 18.57 -8.76
N ILE A 203 -21.86 19.70 -8.86
CA ILE A 203 -21.59 20.91 -8.10
C ILE A 203 -22.80 21.21 -7.20
N VAL A 204 -22.55 21.29 -5.91
CA VAL A 204 -23.56 21.66 -4.91
C VAL A 204 -23.33 23.09 -4.48
N ILE A 205 -24.36 23.87 -4.51
CA ILE A 205 -24.38 25.31 -4.26
C ILE A 205 -25.27 25.59 -3.04
N SER A 206 -24.76 26.40 -2.11
CA SER A 206 -25.57 26.93 -1.01
C SER A 206 -26.65 27.89 -1.51
N LYS A 207 -27.82 27.87 -0.87
CA LYS A 207 -28.84 28.89 -1.11
C LYS A 207 -28.31 30.33 -0.89
N ALA A 208 -27.40 30.52 0.06
CA ALA A 208 -26.82 31.82 0.36
C ALA A 208 -26.11 32.46 -0.85
N LEU A 209 -25.46 31.66 -1.69
CA LEU A 209 -24.81 32.14 -2.92
C LEU A 209 -25.83 32.63 -3.97
N VAL A 210 -27.08 32.23 -3.84
CA VAL A 210 -28.16 32.61 -4.76
C VAL A 210 -28.98 33.74 -4.17
N GLU A 211 -29.25 33.70 -2.85
CA GLU A 211 -30.18 34.62 -2.18
C GLU A 211 -29.49 35.92 -1.70
N ASP A 212 -28.23 35.87 -1.26
CA ASP A 212 -27.54 36.97 -0.56
C ASP A 212 -26.82 37.96 -1.52
N PHE A 213 -26.71 37.60 -2.79
CA PHE A 213 -26.01 38.44 -3.77
C PHE A 213 -26.96 38.97 -4.84
N GLU A 214 -26.73 40.24 -5.23
CA GLU A 214 -27.53 40.89 -6.27
C GLU A 214 -27.07 40.50 -7.68
N ASP A 215 -25.78 40.19 -7.84
CA ASP A 215 -25.17 39.95 -9.15
C ASP A 215 -24.94 38.45 -9.40
N PRO A 216 -25.51 37.87 -10.48
CA PRO A 216 -25.34 36.45 -10.82
C PRO A 216 -23.89 36.07 -11.12
N ASP A 217 -23.01 37.02 -11.47
CA ASP A 217 -21.62 36.76 -11.77
C ASP A 217 -20.81 36.36 -10.50
N VAL A 218 -21.33 36.67 -9.30
CA VAL A 218 -20.81 36.12 -8.04
C VAL A 218 -20.94 34.62 -8.04
N LEU A 219 -22.12 34.09 -8.27
CA LEU A 219 -22.38 32.65 -8.36
C LEU A 219 -21.51 32.00 -9.45
N ALA A 220 -21.41 32.66 -10.64
CA ALA A 220 -20.55 32.18 -11.71
C ALA A 220 -19.10 32.03 -11.26
N GLY A 221 -18.59 32.98 -10.49
CA GLY A 221 -17.23 32.92 -9.95
C GLY A 221 -17.01 31.74 -9.01
N TYR A 222 -17.93 31.50 -8.08
CA TYR A 222 -17.86 30.35 -7.16
C TYR A 222 -17.91 29.01 -7.91
N VAL A 223 -18.76 28.89 -8.94
CA VAL A 223 -18.87 27.72 -9.80
C VAL A 223 -17.57 27.45 -10.56
N LEU A 224 -17.03 28.49 -11.24
CA LEU A 224 -15.78 28.39 -12.00
C LEU A 224 -14.58 28.03 -11.08
N ALA A 225 -14.58 28.57 -9.85
CA ALA A 225 -13.60 28.25 -8.84
C ALA A 225 -13.68 26.76 -8.43
N GLN A 226 -14.89 26.19 -8.33
CA GLN A 226 -15.05 24.75 -8.01
C GLN A 226 -14.56 23.86 -9.14
N ILE A 227 -14.81 24.19 -10.40
CA ILE A 227 -14.27 23.46 -11.56
C ILE A 227 -12.74 23.46 -11.54
N GLN A 228 -12.14 24.59 -11.20
CA GLN A 228 -10.68 24.66 -11.09
C GLN A 228 -10.13 23.85 -9.90
N ARG A 229 -10.86 23.79 -8.78
CA ARG A 229 -10.51 22.95 -7.63
C ARG A 229 -10.63 21.48 -7.94
N GLU A 230 -11.67 21.06 -8.66
CA GLU A 230 -11.87 19.69 -9.13
C GLU A 230 -10.68 19.23 -9.98
N ALA A 231 -10.19 20.05 -10.90
CA ALA A 231 -9.03 19.74 -11.71
C ALA A 231 -7.73 19.54 -10.91
N LYS A 232 -7.61 20.18 -9.74
CA LYS A 232 -6.46 20.07 -8.83
C LYS A 232 -6.62 18.99 -7.76
N SER A 233 -7.83 18.74 -7.32
CA SER A 233 -8.19 17.82 -6.24
C SER A 233 -9.51 17.14 -6.60
N ASN A 234 -9.40 16.05 -7.35
CA ASN A 234 -10.55 15.26 -7.78
C ASN A 234 -11.22 14.60 -6.57
N ALA A 235 -12.52 14.83 -6.41
CA ALA A 235 -13.31 14.31 -5.30
C ALA A 235 -13.38 12.78 -5.32
N LEU A 236 -13.34 12.13 -6.49
CA LEU A 236 -13.30 10.69 -6.61
C LEU A 236 -11.97 10.10 -6.07
N ASP A 237 -10.83 10.76 -6.34
CA ASP A 237 -9.54 10.34 -5.78
C ASP A 237 -9.56 10.39 -4.25
N GLU A 238 -10.10 11.47 -3.69
CA GLU A 238 -10.21 11.62 -2.24
C GLU A 238 -11.16 10.58 -1.61
N LEU A 239 -12.24 10.24 -2.29
CA LEU A 239 -13.13 9.14 -1.88
C LEU A 239 -12.38 7.79 -1.90
N MET A 240 -11.66 7.50 -2.99
CA MET A 240 -10.90 6.26 -3.12
C MET A 240 -9.79 6.12 -2.08
N LYS A 241 -9.26 7.22 -1.55
CA LYS A 241 -8.29 7.18 -0.43
C LYS A 241 -8.92 6.68 0.88
N GLN A 242 -10.22 6.86 1.05
CA GLN A 242 -10.98 6.38 2.22
C GLN A 242 -11.47 4.94 2.04
N MET A 243 -11.52 4.44 0.79
CA MET A 243 -11.92 3.08 0.48
C MET A 243 -10.78 2.09 0.82
N ASN A 244 -11.14 0.94 1.34
CA ASN A 244 -10.20 -0.17 1.47
C ASN A 244 -9.97 -0.88 0.11
N ASN A 245 -8.92 -1.71 0.01
CA ASN A 245 -8.55 -2.38 -1.23
C ASN A 245 -9.67 -3.28 -1.80
N ILE A 246 -10.47 -3.86 -0.93
CA ILE A 246 -11.58 -4.74 -1.34
C ILE A 246 -12.69 -3.90 -1.95
N GLU A 247 -13.03 -2.76 -1.34
CA GLU A 247 -14.02 -1.83 -1.88
C GLU A 247 -13.59 -1.25 -3.25
N ILE A 248 -12.30 -0.91 -3.43
CA ILE A 248 -11.77 -0.44 -4.72
C ILE A 248 -11.95 -1.53 -5.81
N ILE A 249 -11.59 -2.78 -5.48
CA ILE A 249 -11.78 -3.91 -6.40
C ILE A 249 -13.27 -4.13 -6.68
N GLN A 250 -14.11 -4.12 -5.67
CA GLN A 250 -15.57 -4.28 -5.84
C GLN A 250 -16.16 -3.15 -6.70
N PHE A 251 -15.67 -1.92 -6.51
CA PHE A 251 -16.07 -0.77 -7.31
C PHE A 251 -15.71 -0.96 -8.80
N LEU A 252 -14.53 -1.48 -9.12
CA LEU A 252 -14.16 -1.84 -10.50
C LEU A 252 -15.10 -2.87 -11.13
N PHE A 253 -15.63 -3.80 -10.32
CA PHE A 253 -16.62 -4.80 -10.76
C PHE A 253 -18.07 -4.31 -10.68
N GLY A 254 -18.29 -3.03 -10.45
CA GLY A 254 -19.62 -2.42 -10.53
C GLY A 254 -20.40 -2.36 -9.23
N ARG A 255 -19.78 -2.63 -8.09
CA ARG A 255 -20.42 -2.50 -6.77
C ARG A 255 -20.15 -1.11 -6.20
N SER A 256 -21.16 -0.50 -5.60
CA SER A 256 -20.97 0.76 -4.86
C SER A 256 -20.23 0.51 -3.54
N PRO A 257 -19.44 1.47 -3.03
CA PRO A 257 -18.85 1.43 -1.70
C PRO A 257 -19.92 1.34 -0.61
N ASP A 258 -19.49 0.97 0.59
CA ASP A 258 -20.39 0.91 1.74
C ASP A 258 -20.91 2.30 2.12
N VAL A 259 -22.16 2.37 2.58
CA VAL A 259 -22.80 3.62 3.03
C VAL A 259 -21.97 4.34 4.10
N SER A 260 -21.30 3.60 4.98
CA SER A 260 -20.41 4.18 6.00
C SER A 260 -19.23 4.92 5.40
N THR A 261 -18.62 4.39 4.33
CA THR A 261 -17.50 5.03 3.60
C THR A 261 -18.00 6.31 2.89
N LEU A 262 -19.14 6.22 2.19
CA LEU A 262 -19.74 7.39 1.51
C LEU A 262 -20.11 8.50 2.50
N ARG A 263 -20.70 8.14 3.62
CA ARG A 263 -21.08 9.09 4.68
C ARG A 263 -19.87 9.71 5.37
N GLY A 264 -18.85 8.92 5.66
CA GLY A 264 -17.56 9.40 6.19
C GLY A 264 -16.92 10.42 5.25
N PHE A 265 -16.80 10.06 3.98
CA PHE A 265 -16.30 10.95 2.95
C PHE A 265 -17.11 12.26 2.86
N SER A 266 -18.44 12.18 2.80
CA SER A 266 -19.31 13.36 2.71
C SER A 266 -19.09 14.33 3.87
N LYS A 267 -18.98 13.82 5.08
CA LYS A 267 -18.69 14.63 6.28
C LYS A 267 -17.32 15.31 6.19
N ASP A 268 -16.30 14.54 5.87
CA ASP A 268 -14.91 15.05 5.81
C ASP A 268 -14.75 16.05 4.65
N TRP A 269 -15.44 15.83 3.52
CA TRP A 269 -15.39 16.68 2.35
C TRP A 269 -16.03 18.05 2.58
N ILE A 270 -17.14 18.11 3.34
CA ILE A 270 -17.77 19.36 3.78
C ILE A 270 -16.83 20.16 4.68
N MET A 271 -16.12 19.49 5.58
CA MET A 271 -15.25 20.15 6.56
C MET A 271 -13.86 20.46 5.99
N LYS A 272 -13.52 19.93 4.84
CA LYS A 272 -12.20 20.10 4.22
C LYS A 272 -12.00 21.54 3.79
N LYS A 273 -10.91 22.16 4.25
CA LYS A 273 -10.51 23.47 3.76
C LYS A 273 -10.29 23.43 2.25
N GLN A 274 -11.01 24.27 1.53
CA GLN A 274 -10.90 24.33 0.08
C GLN A 274 -9.51 24.83 -0.37
N ILE A 275 -8.98 24.22 -1.43
CA ILE A 275 -7.70 24.62 -2.02
C ILE A 275 -7.85 26.00 -2.67
N SER A 276 -6.81 26.82 -2.54
CA SER A 276 -6.76 28.12 -3.20
C SER A 276 -6.80 27.98 -4.73
N VAL A 277 -7.58 28.83 -5.34
CA VAL A 277 -7.71 28.92 -6.79
C VAL A 277 -6.57 29.78 -7.34
N ASP A 278 -6.07 29.43 -8.51
CA ASP A 278 -5.11 30.26 -9.24
C ASP A 278 -5.85 31.41 -9.94
N PRO A 279 -5.60 32.68 -9.54
CA PRO A 279 -6.30 33.83 -10.10
C PRO A 279 -6.14 33.96 -11.61
N GLU A 280 -4.94 33.66 -12.17
CA GLU A 280 -4.70 33.80 -13.60
C GLU A 280 -5.53 32.82 -14.43
N ASN A 281 -5.59 31.56 -13.98
CA ASN A 281 -6.39 30.55 -14.66
C ASN A 281 -7.88 30.80 -14.48
N LEU A 282 -8.32 31.32 -13.33
CA LEU A 282 -9.72 31.70 -13.12
C LEU A 282 -10.10 32.85 -14.02
N MET A 283 -9.26 33.87 -14.20
CA MET A 283 -9.49 34.98 -15.13
C MET A 283 -9.59 34.51 -16.58
N LYS A 284 -8.83 33.48 -17.00
CA LYS A 284 -9.00 32.89 -18.34
C LYS A 284 -10.40 32.32 -18.53
N GLU A 285 -10.97 31.67 -17.52
CA GLU A 285 -12.32 31.12 -17.57
C GLU A 285 -13.39 32.18 -17.61
N PHE A 286 -13.27 33.29 -16.86
CA PHE A 286 -14.14 34.45 -16.95
C PHE A 286 -14.07 35.08 -18.34
N ASN A 287 -12.89 35.33 -18.86
CA ASN A 287 -12.69 35.93 -20.18
C ASN A 287 -13.23 35.05 -21.32
N LYS A 288 -13.05 33.74 -21.25
CA LYS A 288 -13.60 32.76 -22.21
C LYS A 288 -15.13 32.86 -22.33
N ARG A 289 -15.79 33.15 -21.21
CA ARG A 289 -17.26 33.26 -21.12
C ARG A 289 -17.77 34.67 -21.26
N ALA A 290 -16.89 35.65 -21.39
CA ALA A 290 -17.20 37.06 -21.41
C ALA A 290 -18.01 37.53 -20.19
N ILE A 291 -17.74 37.03 -19.00
CA ILE A 291 -18.38 37.34 -17.71
C ILE A 291 -17.46 38.22 -16.89
N SER A 292 -18.02 39.09 -16.03
CA SER A 292 -17.25 39.92 -15.12
C SER A 292 -16.72 39.12 -13.92
N ALA A 293 -15.44 39.28 -13.60
CA ALA A 293 -14.85 38.74 -12.38
C ALA A 293 -14.93 39.71 -11.19
N LEU A 294 -15.32 40.96 -11.41
CA LEU A 294 -15.39 41.99 -10.37
C LEU A 294 -16.37 41.62 -9.24
N PRO A 295 -17.65 41.22 -9.54
CA PRO A 295 -18.59 40.86 -8.48
C PRO A 295 -18.08 39.74 -7.60
N TYR A 296 -17.53 38.69 -8.20
CA TYR A 296 -16.92 37.59 -7.46
C TYR A 296 -15.70 38.04 -6.65
N SER A 297 -14.83 38.88 -7.21
CA SER A 297 -13.63 39.37 -6.52
C SER A 297 -13.97 40.12 -5.24
N TYR A 298 -15.01 40.97 -5.28
CA TYR A 298 -15.49 41.73 -4.13
C TYR A 298 -16.35 40.89 -3.16
N ALA A 299 -17.00 39.83 -3.65
CA ALA A 299 -17.71 38.90 -2.78
C ALA A 299 -16.74 38.09 -1.89
N ILE A 300 -15.57 37.75 -2.41
CA ILE A 300 -14.51 37.07 -1.61
C ILE A 300 -13.83 38.02 -0.63
N ASP A 301 -13.52 39.22 -1.10
CA ASP A 301 -12.84 40.24 -0.29
C ASP A 301 -13.38 41.62 -0.65
N VAL A 302 -14.23 42.12 0.23
CA VAL A 302 -14.86 43.44 0.08
C VAL A 302 -13.82 44.56 -0.10
N THR A 303 -12.63 44.42 0.46
CA THR A 303 -11.55 45.39 0.29
C THR A 303 -10.81 45.24 -1.04
N GLY A 304 -10.95 44.11 -1.72
CA GLY A 304 -10.28 43.79 -2.97
C GLY A 304 -8.78 43.58 -2.84
N GLN A 305 -8.20 43.57 -1.63
CA GLN A 305 -6.75 43.43 -1.44
C GLN A 305 -6.25 42.02 -1.86
N SER A 306 -6.93 40.99 -1.41
CA SER A 306 -6.55 39.61 -1.73
C SER A 306 -6.85 39.22 -3.18
N THR A 307 -7.80 39.92 -3.83
CA THR A 307 -8.27 39.70 -5.21
C THR A 307 -7.77 40.75 -6.20
N GLN A 308 -6.81 41.61 -5.78
CA GLN A 308 -6.32 42.73 -6.58
C GLN A 308 -5.78 42.33 -7.96
N SER A 309 -5.17 41.18 -8.10
CA SER A 309 -4.68 40.65 -9.38
C SER A 309 -5.82 40.45 -10.39
N MET A 310 -6.95 39.90 -9.94
CA MET A 310 -8.15 39.68 -10.76
C MET A 310 -8.79 41.01 -11.15
N ILE A 311 -8.96 41.92 -10.20
CA ILE A 311 -9.55 43.25 -10.42
C ILE A 311 -8.75 44.05 -11.48
N LYS A 312 -7.40 44.07 -11.33
CA LYS A 312 -6.52 44.75 -12.30
C LYS A 312 -6.54 44.09 -13.68
N SER A 313 -6.53 42.75 -13.73
CA SER A 313 -6.58 42.01 -14.98
C SER A 313 -7.87 42.28 -15.76
N GLU A 314 -9.00 42.43 -15.10
CA GLU A 314 -10.27 42.74 -15.73
C GLU A 314 -10.32 44.17 -16.27
N GLN A 315 -9.87 45.15 -15.51
CA GLN A 315 -9.81 46.54 -15.93
C GLN A 315 -8.97 46.75 -17.20
N THR A 316 -7.98 45.89 -17.44
CA THR A 316 -7.12 45.99 -18.62
C THR A 316 -7.60 45.14 -19.79
N SER A 317 -8.60 44.28 -19.62
CA SER A 317 -8.99 43.30 -20.66
C SER A 317 -9.77 43.93 -21.83
N GLY A 318 -10.42 45.08 -21.63
CA GLY A 318 -11.17 45.78 -22.68
C GLY A 318 -12.33 45.00 -23.32
N ASN A 319 -12.62 43.81 -22.86
CA ASN A 319 -13.65 42.93 -23.41
C ASN A 319 -15.05 43.37 -22.96
N VAL A 320 -16.01 43.34 -23.87
CA VAL A 320 -17.42 43.52 -23.52
C VAL A 320 -17.89 42.34 -22.69
N LYS A 321 -18.34 42.61 -21.49
CA LYS A 321 -18.88 41.63 -20.56
C LYS A 321 -20.39 41.54 -20.66
N LYS A 322 -20.94 40.36 -20.44
CA LYS A 322 -22.37 40.09 -20.34
C LYS A 322 -22.64 39.40 -19.00
N PRO A 323 -23.73 39.72 -18.31
CA PRO A 323 -24.09 39.03 -17.09
C PRO A 323 -24.31 37.53 -17.40
N SER A 324 -23.93 36.68 -16.47
CA SER A 324 -24.10 35.21 -16.59
C SER A 324 -25.57 34.80 -16.67
N LEU A 325 -26.48 35.65 -16.14
CA LEU A 325 -27.92 35.48 -16.19
C LEU A 325 -28.58 36.85 -16.28
N ASP A 326 -29.71 36.97 -16.97
CA ASP A 326 -30.50 38.20 -16.95
C ASP A 326 -31.29 38.38 -15.64
N ASP A 327 -31.66 39.63 -15.32
CA ASP A 327 -32.27 40.02 -14.05
C ASP A 327 -33.53 39.23 -13.73
N SER A 328 -34.38 38.96 -14.70
CA SER A 328 -35.64 38.25 -14.51
C SER A 328 -35.39 36.78 -14.14
N ALA A 329 -34.44 36.15 -14.81
CA ALA A 329 -34.05 34.79 -14.52
C ALA A 329 -33.25 34.69 -13.21
N TRP A 330 -32.44 35.73 -12.88
CA TRP A 330 -31.76 35.79 -11.59
C TRP A 330 -32.75 35.84 -10.42
N LEU A 331 -33.73 36.72 -10.47
CA LEU A 331 -34.81 36.79 -9.48
C LEU A 331 -35.58 35.47 -9.36
N ALA A 332 -35.83 34.78 -10.48
CA ALA A 332 -36.45 33.45 -10.44
C ALA A 332 -35.55 32.43 -9.76
N LEU A 333 -34.25 32.46 -10.02
CA LEU A 333 -33.27 31.57 -9.38
C LEU A 333 -33.19 31.80 -7.87
N GLN A 334 -33.23 33.02 -7.40
CA GLN A 334 -33.24 33.38 -5.99
C GLN A 334 -34.44 32.78 -5.23
N THR A 335 -35.54 32.49 -5.91
CA THR A 335 -36.70 31.82 -5.28
C THR A 335 -36.64 30.30 -5.28
N ILE A 336 -35.57 29.69 -5.72
CA ILE A 336 -35.44 28.22 -5.94
C ILE A 336 -35.69 27.42 -4.67
N CYS A 337 -35.28 27.92 -3.50
CA CYS A 337 -35.48 27.26 -2.21
C CYS A 337 -36.83 27.63 -1.53
N GLY A 338 -37.63 28.46 -2.17
CA GLY A 338 -38.91 28.82 -1.61
C GLY A 338 -38.77 29.77 -0.43
N GLY A 339 -38.39 30.99 -0.68
CA GLY A 339 -38.43 32.06 0.30
C GLY A 339 -39.87 32.40 0.67
#